data_2c634dbc88ab4341042bd21d87a5c8f7
#
_entry.id   2c634dbc88ab4341042bd21d87a5c8f7
#
_cell.length_a   1.000
_cell.length_b   1.000
_cell.length_c   1.000
_cell.angle_alpha   90.00
_cell.angle_beta   90.00
_cell.angle_gamma   90.00
#
_symmetry.space_group_name_H-M   'P 1'
#
loop_
_entity.id
_entity.type
_entity.pdbx_description
1 polymer ?
#
loop_
_entity_poly.entity_id
_entity_poly.type
_entity_poly.pdbx_seq_one_letter_code
_entity_poly.pdbx_strand_id
1 'polypeptide(L)'
;MEPRTPTEWKTLFESEAFARQTEYYGPLGVEYTPAGTHLRLWAPTAKQAAVNLYRRGTGGACVGTLPLQQQDKGVWSIYLPGDQHGKYYDFTLTTPFGTCNAADPYARAAGVNGVRSMIFDPARVDPQGWERDVRPVIPPARRSVWEVSVRDFSQDPASGVHTAWRGKFLAFTQQGTTLSSDGTPHLPELSQAAGGELCPAHAHLRFWQRG
;
A
#
# COMPACT_ATOMS: atom_id res chain seq x y z
N MET A 1 -7.92 31.88 17.02
CA MET A 1 -7.89 31.15 18.31
C MET A 1 -7.92 29.65 17.94
N GLU A 2 -7.02 28.86 18.51
CA GLU A 2 -6.97 27.41 18.22
C GLU A 2 -8.15 26.70 18.92
N PRO A 3 -8.89 25.80 18.23
CA PRO A 3 -9.97 25.03 18.83
C PRO A 3 -9.51 24.22 20.04
N ARG A 4 -10.37 24.09 21.06
CA ARG A 4 -10.05 23.38 22.32
C ARG A 4 -10.92 22.15 22.55
N THR A 5 -12.06 22.07 21.89
CA THR A 5 -13.02 20.97 22.05
C THR A 5 -13.20 20.19 20.75
N PRO A 6 -13.62 18.93 20.79
CA PRO A 6 -13.94 18.16 19.58
C PRO A 6 -14.95 18.83 18.67
N THR A 7 -15.94 19.52 19.23
CA THR A 7 -16.96 20.25 18.47
C THR A 7 -16.36 21.45 17.73
N GLU A 8 -15.48 22.22 18.36
CA GLU A 8 -14.80 23.34 17.71
C GLU A 8 -13.87 22.87 16.58
N TRP A 9 -13.18 21.74 16.77
CA TRP A 9 -12.37 21.12 15.71
C TRP A 9 -13.25 20.67 14.54
N LYS A 10 -14.37 20.02 14.80
CA LYS A 10 -15.32 19.65 13.77
C LYS A 10 -15.80 20.87 12.98
N THR A 11 -16.22 21.91 13.67
CA THR A 11 -16.65 23.18 13.04
C THR A 11 -15.54 23.80 12.19
N LEU A 12 -14.30 23.79 12.66
CA LEU A 12 -13.16 24.28 11.88
C LEU A 12 -12.99 23.47 10.59
N PHE A 13 -12.93 22.14 10.69
CA PHE A 13 -12.70 21.27 9.53
C PHE A 13 -13.82 21.32 8.49
N GLU A 14 -15.05 21.58 8.92
CA GLU A 14 -16.21 21.73 8.03
C GLU A 14 -16.34 23.16 7.45
N SER A 15 -15.48 24.10 7.86
CA SER A 15 -15.56 25.48 7.41
C SER A 15 -14.95 25.68 6.03
N GLU A 16 -15.60 26.50 5.18
CA GLU A 16 -15.04 26.91 3.90
C GLU A 16 -13.71 27.67 4.04
N ALA A 17 -13.53 28.38 5.15
CA ALA A 17 -12.30 29.12 5.42
C ALA A 17 -11.11 28.16 5.58
N PHE A 18 -11.28 27.07 6.32
CA PHE A 18 -10.27 26.03 6.47
C PHE A 18 -9.99 25.35 5.12
N ALA A 19 -11.05 24.97 4.39
CA ALA A 19 -10.89 24.37 3.07
C ALA A 19 -10.07 25.27 2.14
N ARG A 20 -10.43 26.53 2.00
CA ARG A 20 -9.68 27.49 1.15
C ARG A 20 -8.23 27.67 1.57
N GLN A 21 -7.94 27.61 2.86
CA GLN A 21 -6.58 27.76 3.39
C GLN A 21 -5.71 26.51 3.17
N THR A 22 -6.33 25.34 3.17
CA THR A 22 -5.59 24.06 3.22
C THR A 22 -5.78 23.18 1.99
N GLU A 23 -6.72 23.52 1.11
CA GLU A 23 -6.97 22.79 -0.14
C GLU A 23 -5.73 22.80 -1.03
N TYR A 24 -5.25 21.61 -1.38
CA TYR A 24 -4.03 21.40 -2.14
C TYR A 24 -4.23 20.34 -3.22
N TYR A 25 -3.88 20.68 -4.46
CA TYR A 25 -4.02 19.82 -5.63
C TYR A 25 -2.68 19.37 -6.23
N GLY A 26 -1.57 19.75 -5.62
CA GLY A 26 -0.24 19.36 -6.07
C GLY A 26 0.13 17.91 -5.70
N PRO A 27 1.33 17.47 -6.09
CA PRO A 27 1.80 16.13 -5.79
C PRO A 27 2.03 15.93 -4.30
N LEU A 28 1.59 14.78 -3.76
CA LEU A 28 1.83 14.32 -2.39
C LEU A 28 2.49 12.94 -2.40
N GLY A 29 3.09 12.57 -1.28
CA GLY A 29 3.84 11.32 -1.13
C GLY A 29 5.26 11.43 -1.67
N VAL A 30 5.75 10.33 -2.22
CA VAL A 30 7.12 10.15 -2.72
C VAL A 30 7.19 10.47 -4.21
N GLU A 31 8.12 11.36 -4.57
CA GLU A 31 8.59 11.55 -5.93
C GLU A 31 10.08 11.17 -5.98
N TYR A 32 10.35 9.98 -6.50
CA TYR A 32 11.68 9.38 -6.51
C TYR A 32 12.39 9.59 -7.84
N THR A 33 13.69 9.90 -7.73
CA THR A 33 14.67 9.78 -8.81
C THR A 33 15.96 9.18 -8.26
N PRO A 34 16.85 8.61 -9.08
CA PRO A 34 18.18 8.16 -8.61
C PRO A 34 19.05 9.28 -8.03
N ALA A 35 18.82 10.53 -8.40
CA ALA A 35 19.52 11.69 -7.88
C ALA A 35 19.01 12.17 -6.52
N GLY A 36 17.75 11.88 -6.21
CA GLY A 36 17.13 12.25 -4.94
C GLY A 36 15.63 12.02 -4.90
N THR A 37 15.07 12.18 -3.74
CA THR A 37 13.66 11.92 -3.45
C THR A 37 13.01 13.13 -2.79
N HIS A 38 11.92 13.62 -3.35
CA HIS A 38 11.03 14.54 -2.67
C HIS A 38 9.97 13.76 -1.89
N LEU A 39 9.80 14.12 -0.63
CA LEU A 39 8.70 13.69 0.23
C LEU A 39 7.80 14.88 0.50
N ARG A 40 6.48 14.72 0.27
CA ARG A 40 5.49 15.75 0.56
C ARG A 40 4.33 15.13 1.32
N LEU A 41 4.01 15.73 2.45
CA LEU A 41 2.93 15.32 3.34
C LEU A 41 1.95 16.47 3.51
N TRP A 42 0.66 16.22 3.36
CA TRP A 42 -0.37 17.18 3.72
C TRP A 42 -0.81 16.94 5.17
N ALA A 43 -0.48 17.88 6.04
CA ALA A 43 -0.80 17.83 7.46
C ALA A 43 -1.07 19.26 7.98
N PRO A 44 -2.22 19.87 7.62
CA PRO A 44 -2.47 21.28 7.85
C PRO A 44 -2.58 21.68 9.32
N THR A 45 -2.83 20.72 10.20
CA THR A 45 -2.90 20.97 11.66
C THR A 45 -1.58 20.67 12.38
N ALA A 46 -0.58 20.15 11.69
CA ALA A 46 0.70 19.86 12.30
C ALA A 46 1.45 21.18 12.64
N LYS A 47 2.06 21.21 13.81
CA LYS A 47 2.95 22.27 14.27
C LYS A 47 4.41 21.94 13.95
N GLN A 48 4.72 20.65 13.87
CA GLN A 48 6.03 20.10 13.48
C GLN A 48 5.81 18.81 12.74
N ALA A 49 6.66 18.55 11.76
CA ALA A 49 6.70 17.30 11.02
C ALA A 49 8.15 16.88 10.77
N ALA A 50 8.42 15.59 10.91
CA ALA A 50 9.72 14.99 10.61
C ALA A 50 9.51 13.66 9.90
N VAL A 51 10.47 13.27 9.05
CA VAL A 51 10.54 11.93 8.47
C VAL A 51 11.58 11.11 9.23
N ASN A 52 11.20 9.90 9.60
CA ASN A 52 12.08 8.89 10.16
C ASN A 52 12.45 7.90 9.07
N LEU A 53 13.74 7.61 8.93
CA LEU A 53 14.26 6.70 7.91
C LEU A 53 14.69 5.38 8.55
N TYR A 54 14.46 4.27 7.83
CA TYR A 54 14.78 2.92 8.28
C TYR A 54 15.35 2.08 7.14
N ARG A 55 16.13 1.07 7.48
CA ARG A 55 16.66 0.08 6.52
C ARG A 55 15.73 -1.10 6.30
N ARG A 56 14.72 -1.29 7.16
CA ARG A 56 13.81 -2.45 7.13
C ARG A 56 12.35 -2.00 7.26
N GLY A 57 11.45 -2.72 6.61
CA GLY A 57 10.01 -2.47 6.65
C GLY A 57 9.36 -2.81 8.00
N THR A 58 10.07 -3.55 8.85
CA THR A 58 9.66 -3.85 10.24
C THR A 58 10.89 -4.07 11.11
N GLY A 59 10.76 -3.78 12.39
CA GLY A 59 11.88 -3.88 13.35
C GLY A 59 13.06 -2.96 12.97
N GLY A 60 14.19 -3.15 13.65
CA GLY A 60 15.40 -2.34 13.45
C GLY A 60 15.25 -0.89 13.96
N ALA A 61 16.40 -0.24 14.15
CA ALA A 61 16.46 1.14 14.62
C ALA A 61 16.14 2.15 13.49
N CYS A 62 15.61 3.29 13.87
CA CYS A 62 15.60 4.49 13.03
C CYS A 62 17.03 4.90 12.73
N VAL A 63 17.36 5.09 11.46
CA VAL A 63 18.72 5.48 11.03
C VAL A 63 18.89 6.98 10.87
N GLY A 64 17.81 7.73 10.94
CA GLY A 64 17.82 9.19 10.92
C GLY A 64 16.41 9.75 11.00
N THR A 65 16.28 10.88 11.71
CA THR A 65 15.06 11.69 11.78
C THR A 65 15.40 13.07 11.25
N LEU A 66 14.68 13.50 10.22
CA LEU A 66 14.93 14.75 9.53
C LEU A 66 13.67 15.63 9.55
N PRO A 67 13.78 16.91 9.94
CA PRO A 67 12.64 17.82 9.96
C PRO A 67 12.16 18.12 8.53
N LEU A 68 10.86 18.16 8.34
CA LEU A 68 10.24 18.67 7.12
C LEU A 68 10.08 20.19 7.22
N GLN A 69 10.12 20.83 6.07
CA GLN A 69 9.83 22.26 5.94
C GLN A 69 8.35 22.47 5.64
N GLN A 70 7.73 23.38 6.39
CA GLN A 70 6.36 23.79 6.14
C GLN A 70 6.29 24.60 4.84
N GLN A 71 5.32 24.25 4.02
CA GLN A 71 4.97 24.94 2.77
C GLN A 71 3.57 25.55 2.88
N ASP A 72 3.10 26.19 1.82
CA ASP A 72 1.75 26.68 1.74
C ASP A 72 0.70 25.56 1.82
N LYS A 73 -0.53 25.92 2.15
CA LYS A 73 -1.69 25.00 2.15
C LYS A 73 -1.59 23.80 3.10
N GLY A 74 -0.75 23.90 4.13
CA GLY A 74 -0.57 22.83 5.12
C GLY A 74 0.26 21.65 4.62
N VAL A 75 1.03 21.84 3.55
CA VAL A 75 1.97 20.85 3.05
C VAL A 75 3.30 20.94 3.79
N TRP A 76 3.90 19.81 4.04
CA TRP A 76 5.24 19.65 4.60
C TRP A 76 6.11 18.89 3.61
N SER A 77 7.34 19.33 3.40
CA SER A 77 8.22 18.72 2.41
C SER A 77 9.66 18.60 2.86
N ILE A 78 10.38 17.65 2.24
CA ILE A 78 11.82 17.52 2.35
C ILE A 78 12.38 16.94 1.05
N TYR A 79 13.60 17.33 0.69
CA TYR A 79 14.38 16.68 -0.34
C TYR A 79 15.50 15.86 0.28
N LEU A 80 15.54 14.57 -0.07
CA LEU A 80 16.59 13.64 0.34
C LEU A 80 17.54 13.42 -0.85
N PRO A 81 18.79 13.85 -0.79
CA PRO A 81 19.73 13.70 -1.89
C PRO A 81 20.18 12.23 -2.03
N GLY A 82 20.54 11.85 -3.26
CA GLY A 82 21.04 10.53 -3.62
C GLY A 82 19.97 9.46 -3.70
N ASP A 83 20.39 8.26 -4.06
CA ASP A 83 19.49 7.12 -4.24
C ASP A 83 18.91 6.64 -2.90
N GLN A 84 17.61 6.81 -2.75
CA GLN A 84 16.87 6.41 -1.56
C GLN A 84 16.06 5.11 -1.78
N HIS A 85 16.20 4.47 -2.94
CA HIS A 85 15.50 3.22 -3.24
C HIS A 85 15.74 2.16 -2.15
N GLY A 86 14.67 1.47 -1.76
CA GLY A 86 14.71 0.41 -0.75
C GLY A 86 14.71 0.88 0.70
N LYS A 87 14.74 2.19 0.96
CA LYS A 87 14.58 2.73 2.31
C LYS A 87 13.12 2.78 2.70
N TYR A 88 12.89 2.56 3.99
CA TYR A 88 11.57 2.68 4.60
C TYR A 88 11.50 3.97 5.42
N TYR A 89 10.29 4.49 5.57
CA TYR A 89 10.06 5.72 6.32
C TYR A 89 8.67 5.74 6.95
N ASP A 90 8.54 6.55 7.98
CA ASP A 90 7.29 7.06 8.53
C ASP A 90 7.45 8.53 8.89
N PHE A 91 6.37 9.17 9.28
CA PHE A 91 6.37 10.55 9.72
C PHE A 91 6.12 10.63 11.22
N THR A 92 6.85 11.51 11.90
CA THR A 92 6.51 11.99 13.24
C THR A 92 5.85 13.34 13.11
N LEU A 93 4.64 13.47 13.63
CA LEU A 93 3.84 14.69 13.59
C LEU A 93 3.53 15.16 15.00
N THR A 94 3.79 16.44 15.28
CA THR A 94 3.27 17.13 16.47
C THR A 94 2.07 17.96 16.07
N THR A 95 0.92 17.63 16.59
CA THR A 95 -0.37 18.27 16.33
C THR A 95 -0.95 18.83 17.64
N PRO A 96 -2.04 19.60 17.61
CA PRO A 96 -2.77 19.99 18.79
C PRO A 96 -3.27 18.82 19.66
N PHE A 97 -3.37 17.62 19.06
CA PHE A 97 -3.82 16.40 19.73
C PHE A 97 -2.67 15.56 20.33
N GLY A 98 -1.45 16.00 20.17
CA GLY A 98 -0.25 15.30 20.62
C GLY A 98 0.70 14.93 19.50
N THR A 99 1.72 14.17 19.87
CA THR A 99 2.72 13.66 18.90
C THR A 99 2.40 12.22 18.54
N CYS A 100 2.40 11.90 17.25
CA CYS A 100 2.17 10.57 16.73
C CYS A 100 3.11 10.24 15.58
N ASN A 101 3.29 8.93 15.34
CA ASN A 101 3.93 8.43 14.14
C ASN A 101 2.85 7.93 13.18
N ALA A 102 3.04 8.18 11.88
CA ALA A 102 2.11 7.76 10.84
C ALA A 102 2.87 7.32 9.59
N ALA A 103 2.41 6.24 8.96
CA ALA A 103 2.82 5.90 7.61
C ALA A 103 2.29 6.95 6.63
N ASP A 104 2.93 7.06 5.47
CA ASP A 104 2.49 7.97 4.42
C ASP A 104 1.19 7.46 3.79
N PRO A 105 0.09 8.22 3.85
CA PRO A 105 -1.18 7.83 3.22
C PRO A 105 -1.10 7.76 1.69
N TYR A 106 -0.10 8.38 1.07
CA TYR A 106 0.13 8.39 -0.37
C TYR A 106 1.20 7.38 -0.81
N ALA A 107 1.69 6.54 0.10
CA ALA A 107 2.71 5.54 -0.22
C ALA A 107 2.19 4.51 -1.24
N ARG A 108 3.01 4.23 -2.26
CA ARG A 108 2.74 3.19 -3.27
C ARG A 108 3.33 1.84 -2.89
N ALA A 109 4.22 1.81 -1.91
CA ALA A 109 4.80 0.59 -1.35
C ALA A 109 4.97 0.74 0.15
N ALA A 110 4.84 -0.37 0.87
CA ALA A 110 4.91 -0.41 2.32
C ALA A 110 5.70 -1.63 2.81
N GLY A 111 6.17 -1.54 4.03
CA GLY A 111 6.70 -2.67 4.77
C GLY A 111 5.58 -3.56 5.33
N VAL A 112 5.99 -4.52 6.16
CA VAL A 112 5.08 -5.49 6.80
C VAL A 112 3.97 -4.75 7.57
N ASN A 113 2.72 -5.14 7.31
CA ASN A 113 1.51 -4.58 7.91
C ASN A 113 1.30 -3.07 7.69
N GLY A 114 1.99 -2.47 6.72
CA GLY A 114 1.81 -1.05 6.39
C GLY A 114 2.31 -0.07 7.46
N VAL A 115 3.08 -0.53 8.44
CA VAL A 115 3.58 0.32 9.55
C VAL A 115 4.56 1.38 9.04
N ARG A 116 5.33 1.04 8.00
CA ARG A 116 6.27 1.95 7.34
C ARG A 116 6.00 1.97 5.85
N SER A 117 6.13 3.12 5.27
CA SER A 117 6.12 3.32 3.82
C SER A 117 7.49 3.01 3.23
N MET A 118 7.58 2.73 1.93
CA MET A 118 8.84 2.41 1.25
C MET A 118 9.06 3.36 0.07
N ILE A 119 10.28 3.86 -0.04
CA ILE A 119 10.76 4.59 -1.22
C ILE A 119 11.24 3.55 -2.23
N PHE A 120 10.66 3.51 -3.42
CA PHE A 120 11.05 2.53 -4.43
C PHE A 120 11.05 3.12 -5.83
N ASP A 121 11.87 2.54 -6.67
CA ASP A 121 11.90 2.78 -8.11
C ASP A 121 11.01 1.72 -8.78
N PRO A 122 9.89 2.09 -9.43
CA PRO A 122 9.05 1.12 -10.13
C PRO A 122 9.82 0.26 -11.14
N ALA A 123 10.77 0.85 -11.85
CA ALA A 123 11.56 0.12 -12.84
C ALA A 123 12.45 -0.99 -12.25
N ARG A 124 12.74 -0.95 -10.94
CA ARG A 124 13.55 -1.98 -10.25
C ARG A 124 12.71 -3.09 -9.61
N VAL A 125 11.39 -2.96 -9.60
CA VAL A 125 10.50 -3.93 -8.93
C VAL A 125 9.57 -4.64 -9.91
N ASP A 126 9.49 -4.18 -11.14
CA ASP A 126 8.71 -4.83 -12.18
C ASP A 126 9.28 -6.22 -12.49
N PRO A 127 8.44 -7.27 -12.55
CA PRO A 127 8.87 -8.59 -12.97
C PRO A 127 9.38 -8.58 -14.42
N GLN A 128 10.25 -9.52 -14.74
CA GLN A 128 10.70 -9.71 -16.12
C GLN A 128 9.52 -9.96 -17.05
N GLY A 129 9.41 -9.17 -18.13
CA GLY A 129 8.32 -9.28 -19.10
C GLY A 129 7.09 -8.43 -18.78
N TRP A 130 7.11 -7.67 -17.67
CA TRP A 130 6.00 -6.79 -17.28
C TRP A 130 5.60 -5.80 -18.36
N GLU A 131 6.55 -5.34 -19.16
CA GLU A 131 6.32 -4.43 -20.30
C GLU A 131 5.46 -5.05 -21.42
N ARG A 132 5.32 -6.37 -21.42
CA ARG A 132 4.51 -7.15 -22.39
C ARG A 132 3.18 -7.60 -21.80
N ASP A 133 2.96 -7.37 -20.51
CA ASP A 133 1.69 -7.73 -19.85
C ASP A 133 0.57 -6.81 -20.32
N VAL A 134 -0.42 -7.41 -20.96
CA VAL A 134 -1.59 -6.69 -21.51
C VAL A 134 -2.81 -7.08 -20.70
N ARG A 135 -3.40 -6.09 -20.03
CA ARG A 135 -4.64 -6.31 -19.28
C ARG A 135 -5.77 -6.72 -20.22
N PRO A 136 -6.41 -7.89 -20.00
CA PRO A 136 -7.55 -8.31 -20.80
C PRO A 136 -8.73 -7.33 -20.65
N VAL A 137 -9.35 -6.99 -21.78
CA VAL A 137 -10.53 -6.12 -21.80
C VAL A 137 -11.78 -7.00 -21.74
N ILE A 138 -12.35 -7.16 -20.56
CA ILE A 138 -13.57 -7.94 -20.33
C ILE A 138 -14.76 -6.98 -20.20
N PRO A 139 -15.81 -7.12 -21.02
CA PRO A 139 -17.03 -6.31 -20.90
C PRO A 139 -17.65 -6.45 -19.50
N PRO A 140 -18.18 -5.36 -18.91
CA PRO A 140 -18.75 -5.42 -17.56
C PRO A 140 -19.77 -6.54 -17.33
N ALA A 141 -20.62 -6.81 -18.30
CA ALA A 141 -21.65 -7.86 -18.23
C ALA A 141 -21.09 -9.31 -18.21
N ARG A 142 -19.80 -9.48 -18.52
CA ARG A 142 -19.10 -10.79 -18.50
C ARG A 142 -18.12 -10.92 -17.36
N ARG A 143 -18.06 -9.95 -16.45
CA ARG A 143 -17.14 -9.98 -15.30
C ARG A 143 -17.79 -10.77 -14.16
N SER A 144 -17.08 -11.80 -13.69
CA SER A 144 -17.37 -12.45 -12.41
C SER A 144 -16.26 -12.10 -11.43
N VAL A 145 -16.63 -11.72 -10.21
CA VAL A 145 -15.68 -11.37 -9.14
C VAL A 145 -15.82 -12.40 -8.03
N TRP A 146 -14.73 -13.02 -7.67
CA TRP A 146 -14.65 -13.96 -6.55
C TRP A 146 -13.82 -13.33 -5.43
N GLU A 147 -14.37 -13.33 -4.23
CA GLU A 147 -13.61 -12.97 -3.03
C GLU A 147 -13.19 -14.28 -2.34
N VAL A 148 -11.88 -14.46 -2.20
CA VAL A 148 -11.32 -15.69 -1.63
C VAL A 148 -10.29 -15.36 -0.54
N SER A 149 -10.28 -16.16 0.52
CA SER A 149 -9.17 -16.19 1.46
C SER A 149 -8.03 -17.00 0.86
N VAL A 150 -6.87 -16.39 0.66
CA VAL A 150 -5.67 -17.07 0.12
C VAL A 150 -5.33 -18.31 0.92
N ARG A 151 -5.43 -18.22 2.25
CA ARG A 151 -5.12 -19.33 3.13
C ARG A 151 -6.12 -20.48 2.95
N ASP A 152 -7.38 -20.18 3.08
CA ASP A 152 -8.42 -21.21 3.12
C ASP A 152 -8.60 -21.89 1.76
N PHE A 153 -8.33 -21.16 0.68
CA PHE A 153 -8.50 -21.66 -0.67
C PHE A 153 -7.58 -22.84 -1.01
N SER A 154 -6.41 -22.95 -0.41
CA SER A 154 -5.43 -24.00 -0.73
C SER A 154 -4.82 -24.72 0.48
N GLN A 155 -5.27 -24.41 1.70
CA GLN A 155 -4.72 -24.96 2.93
C GLN A 155 -4.99 -26.45 3.08
N ASP A 156 -6.13 -26.94 2.58
CA ASP A 156 -6.50 -28.35 2.66
C ASP A 156 -5.47 -29.24 1.95
N PRO A 157 -4.97 -30.30 2.58
CA PRO A 157 -4.13 -31.31 1.94
C PRO A 157 -4.74 -31.91 0.67
N ALA A 158 -6.07 -32.02 0.60
CA ALA A 158 -6.79 -32.52 -0.56
C ALA A 158 -6.82 -31.57 -1.76
N SER A 159 -6.36 -30.32 -1.60
CA SER A 159 -6.32 -29.31 -2.68
C SER A 159 -5.37 -29.65 -3.84
N GLY A 160 -4.54 -30.70 -3.72
CA GLY A 160 -3.53 -31.03 -4.71
C GLY A 160 -2.35 -30.04 -4.79
N VAL A 161 -2.37 -28.97 -4.00
CA VAL A 161 -1.31 -27.97 -3.98
C VAL A 161 -0.08 -28.48 -3.23
N HIS A 162 1.10 -28.20 -3.77
CA HIS A 162 2.37 -28.55 -3.12
C HIS A 162 2.45 -27.97 -1.71
N THR A 163 2.87 -28.77 -0.74
CA THR A 163 2.82 -28.45 0.69
C THR A 163 3.48 -27.11 1.06
N ALA A 164 4.61 -26.77 0.40
CA ALA A 164 5.30 -25.51 0.64
C ALA A 164 4.50 -24.26 0.20
N TRP A 165 3.50 -24.41 -0.68
CA TRP A 165 2.72 -23.32 -1.27
C TRP A 165 1.30 -23.24 -0.72
N ARG A 166 0.85 -24.27 0.02
CA ARG A 166 -0.49 -24.28 0.64
C ARG A 166 -0.71 -23.05 1.52
N GLY A 167 -1.87 -22.43 1.37
CA GLY A 167 -2.23 -21.22 2.10
C GLY A 167 -1.42 -19.98 1.73
N LYS A 168 -0.67 -20.00 0.63
CA LYS A 168 0.18 -18.90 0.17
C LYS A 168 -0.21 -18.47 -1.25
N PHE A 169 0.19 -17.27 -1.63
CA PHE A 169 -0.04 -16.73 -2.99
C PHE A 169 0.50 -17.64 -4.10
N LEU A 170 1.63 -18.32 -3.87
CA LEU A 170 2.21 -19.23 -4.85
C LEU A 170 1.30 -20.41 -5.20
N ALA A 171 0.33 -20.76 -4.36
CA ALA A 171 -0.66 -21.78 -4.69
C ALA A 171 -1.43 -21.47 -5.97
N PHE A 172 -1.69 -20.18 -6.22
CA PHE A 172 -2.43 -19.73 -7.41
C PHE A 172 -1.63 -19.80 -8.71
N THR A 173 -0.34 -20.06 -8.64
CA THR A 173 0.53 -20.23 -9.82
C THR A 173 0.75 -21.70 -10.20
N GLN A 174 0.30 -22.64 -9.36
CA GLN A 174 0.47 -24.06 -9.62
C GLN A 174 -0.59 -24.54 -10.61
N GLN A 175 -0.16 -25.16 -11.70
CA GLN A 175 -1.03 -25.77 -12.71
C GLN A 175 -1.23 -27.26 -12.44
N GLY A 176 -2.28 -27.84 -13.04
CA GLY A 176 -2.57 -29.27 -12.96
C GLY A 176 -3.01 -29.74 -11.58
N THR A 177 -3.51 -28.84 -10.74
CA THR A 177 -4.02 -29.22 -9.41
C THR A 177 -5.42 -29.82 -9.52
N THR A 178 -5.62 -30.97 -8.86
CA THR A 178 -6.91 -31.65 -8.77
C THR A 178 -7.23 -31.94 -7.32
N LEU A 179 -8.52 -31.97 -6.98
CA LEU A 179 -8.97 -32.47 -5.69
C LEU A 179 -8.67 -33.99 -5.60
N SER A 180 -8.08 -34.41 -4.51
CA SER A 180 -7.70 -35.82 -4.33
C SER A 180 -8.90 -36.75 -4.13
N SER A 181 -10.09 -36.21 -3.86
CA SER A 181 -11.33 -36.98 -3.63
C SER A 181 -11.94 -37.56 -4.91
N ASP A 182 -11.89 -36.81 -6.02
CA ASP A 182 -12.60 -37.16 -7.26
C ASP A 182 -11.89 -36.73 -8.55
N GLY A 183 -10.70 -36.14 -8.42
CA GLY A 183 -9.91 -35.65 -9.57
C GLY A 183 -10.46 -34.38 -10.21
N THR A 184 -11.43 -33.70 -9.57
CA THR A 184 -11.96 -32.43 -10.08
C THR A 184 -10.84 -31.38 -10.18
N PRO A 185 -10.71 -30.67 -11.31
CA PRO A 185 -9.74 -29.57 -11.43
C PRO A 185 -9.88 -28.54 -10.31
N HIS A 186 -8.77 -28.07 -9.80
CA HIS A 186 -8.70 -27.08 -8.72
C HIS A 186 -7.88 -25.87 -9.17
N LEU A 187 -8.12 -24.70 -8.56
CA LEU A 187 -7.39 -23.45 -8.83
C LEU A 187 -7.54 -22.94 -10.28
N PRO A 188 -6.45 -22.62 -11.02
CA PRO A 188 -6.56 -21.94 -12.32
C PRO A 188 -7.47 -22.64 -13.32
N GLU A 189 -7.50 -23.97 -13.29
CA GLU A 189 -8.30 -24.78 -14.20
C GLU A 189 -9.80 -24.65 -13.97
N LEU A 190 -10.24 -24.42 -12.71
CA LEU A 190 -11.65 -24.18 -12.41
C LEU A 190 -12.21 -22.96 -13.14
N SER A 191 -11.41 -21.90 -13.27
CA SER A 191 -11.84 -20.70 -13.97
C SER A 191 -11.90 -20.88 -15.48
N GLN A 192 -10.97 -21.67 -16.05
CA GLN A 192 -10.97 -22.01 -17.47
C GLN A 192 -12.17 -22.94 -17.80
N ALA A 193 -12.44 -23.93 -16.94
CA ALA A 193 -13.59 -24.84 -17.09
C ALA A 193 -14.94 -24.10 -17.01
N ALA A 194 -15.03 -23.02 -16.26
CA ALA A 194 -16.22 -22.16 -16.17
C ALA A 194 -16.35 -21.17 -17.35
N GLY A 195 -15.49 -21.29 -18.39
CA GLY A 195 -15.51 -20.40 -19.55
C GLY A 195 -15.07 -18.97 -19.25
N GLY A 196 -14.38 -18.78 -18.13
CA GLY A 196 -13.81 -17.50 -17.70
C GLY A 196 -12.34 -17.40 -18.05
N GLU A 197 -11.93 -16.29 -18.63
CA GLU A 197 -10.53 -15.87 -18.56
C GLU A 197 -10.27 -15.36 -17.14
N LEU A 198 -9.53 -16.11 -16.32
CA LEU A 198 -8.93 -15.55 -15.13
C LEU A 198 -7.91 -14.51 -15.57
N CYS A 199 -8.20 -13.26 -15.28
CA CYS A 199 -7.17 -12.27 -15.23
C CYS A 199 -6.35 -12.53 -13.94
N PRO A 200 -5.12 -13.03 -13.98
CA PRO A 200 -4.34 -13.30 -12.77
C PRO A 200 -3.99 -12.03 -12.00
N ALA A 201 -4.33 -10.87 -12.54
CA ALA A 201 -3.73 -9.62 -12.14
C ALA A 201 -4.41 -8.87 -11.00
N HIS A 202 -5.58 -9.21 -10.52
CA HIS A 202 -6.23 -8.36 -9.48
C HIS A 202 -7.14 -9.16 -8.55
N ALA A 203 -6.57 -10.11 -7.83
CA ALA A 203 -7.17 -10.48 -6.56
C ALA A 203 -6.92 -9.32 -5.57
N HIS A 204 -7.90 -8.48 -5.35
CA HIS A 204 -7.90 -7.58 -4.20
C HIS A 204 -8.02 -8.43 -2.94
N LEU A 205 -6.87 -8.87 -2.44
CA LEU A 205 -6.78 -9.70 -1.25
C LEU A 205 -6.82 -8.78 -0.04
N ARG A 206 -7.97 -8.70 0.61
CA ARG A 206 -8.05 -8.12 1.95
C ARG A 206 -7.48 -9.12 2.94
N PHE A 207 -6.34 -8.79 3.52
CA PHE A 207 -5.82 -9.51 4.66
C PHE A 207 -6.66 -9.17 5.91
N TRP A 208 -7.32 -10.17 6.46
CA TRP A 208 -7.73 -10.16 7.85
C TRP A 208 -6.72 -10.98 8.63
N GLN A 209 -5.78 -10.32 9.31
CA GLN A 209 -5.09 -10.96 10.42
C GLN A 209 -6.01 -10.85 11.64
N ARG A 210 -6.50 -11.99 12.14
CA ARG A 210 -6.94 -12.08 13.53
C ARG A 210 -5.68 -12.10 14.38
N GLY A 211 -5.57 -11.14 15.33
CA GLY A 211 -4.59 -11.13 16.41
C GLY A 211 -4.76 -12.31 17.36
#